data_865a87de78e8c2ed4f602dd076677c66
#
_entry.id   865a87de78e8c2ed4f602dd076677c66
#
_cell.length_a   1.000
_cell.length_b   1.000
_cell.length_c   1.000
_cell.angle_alpha   90.00
_cell.angle_beta   90.00
_cell.angle_gamma   90.00
#
_symmetry.space_group_name_H-M   'P 1'
#
loop_
_entity.id
_entity.type
_entity.pdbx_description
1 polymer ?
#
loop_
_entity_poly.entity_id
_entity_poly.type
_entity_poly.pdbx_seq_one_letter_code
_entity_poly.pdbx_strand_id
1 'polypeptide(L)'
;MNAIAQDADGSLIDPFNGQEDIKNKKLRHVSEAFSEDPLRVLRVARFNANLKDFVVVPETIDKIKQVVRSGELEYLSSERIWLEFYKTNNLYIFCNFLHEINILDRLLPGCISFDKFEFDKFEESKIKNISYFIHQNVDDIEIFCKKLKIPNEFTDLTLLLNNCKDDYLSYSPSNAKDSDKLLSLLKKLDIRKEERLGEFFKICDVILGHNQQSQFFQGLIDKIKSFKLQKEDQKKSNKEIQSIIENNHRKISQKYILDFLKKAD
;
A
#
# COMPACT_ATOMS: atom_id res chain seq x y z
N MET A 1 -28.28 -7.31 -2.19
CA MET A 1 -27.40 -8.08 -1.29
C MET A 1 -27.55 -7.65 0.17
N ASN A 2 -27.31 -6.40 0.52
CA ASN A 2 -27.34 -5.97 1.95
C ASN A 2 -28.76 -5.73 2.53
N ALA A 3 -29.79 -6.14 1.83
CA ALA A 3 -31.19 -5.97 2.23
C ALA A 3 -31.91 -7.30 2.44
N ILE A 4 -31.19 -8.41 2.44
CA ILE A 4 -31.71 -9.74 2.80
C ILE A 4 -31.48 -9.92 4.29
N ALA A 5 -32.53 -10.23 5.03
CA ALA A 5 -32.46 -10.58 6.44
C ALA A 5 -32.83 -12.06 6.64
N GLN A 6 -32.48 -12.61 7.80
CA GLN A 6 -32.86 -13.96 8.20
C GLN A 6 -33.69 -13.87 9.48
N ASP A 7 -34.84 -14.51 9.48
CA ASP A 7 -35.69 -14.59 10.67
C ASP A 7 -35.19 -15.66 11.65
N ALA A 8 -35.77 -15.69 12.86
CA ALA A 8 -35.35 -16.60 13.91
C ALA A 8 -35.54 -18.10 13.56
N ASP A 9 -36.45 -18.41 12.66
CA ASP A 9 -36.70 -19.77 12.13
C ASP A 9 -35.79 -20.16 10.95
N GLY A 10 -34.90 -19.24 10.51
CA GLY A 10 -33.99 -19.44 9.41
C GLY A 10 -34.54 -19.03 8.04
N SER A 11 -35.79 -18.59 7.94
CA SER A 11 -36.37 -18.11 6.70
C SER A 11 -35.75 -16.78 6.25
N LEU A 12 -35.59 -16.61 4.93
CA LEU A 12 -35.01 -15.38 4.37
C LEU A 12 -36.09 -14.36 4.07
N ILE A 13 -35.93 -13.16 4.59
CA ILE A 13 -36.75 -11.98 4.31
C ILE A 13 -36.05 -11.17 3.23
N ASP A 14 -36.58 -11.18 2.02
CA ASP A 14 -35.98 -10.54 0.83
C ASP A 14 -36.99 -9.69 0.06
N PRO A 15 -37.41 -8.54 0.60
CA PRO A 15 -38.45 -7.70 -0.01
C PRO A 15 -37.99 -7.02 -1.33
N PHE A 16 -36.72 -7.10 -1.69
CA PHE A 16 -36.14 -6.43 -2.84
C PHE A 16 -35.55 -7.38 -3.89
N ASN A 17 -35.89 -8.66 -3.82
CA ASN A 17 -35.39 -9.71 -4.71
C ASN A 17 -33.84 -9.78 -4.79
N GLY A 18 -33.17 -9.58 -3.66
CA GLY A 18 -31.71 -9.60 -3.59
C GLY A 18 -31.12 -10.97 -3.90
N GLN A 19 -31.83 -12.07 -3.59
CA GLN A 19 -31.42 -13.45 -3.95
C GLN A 19 -31.35 -13.62 -5.47
N GLU A 20 -32.33 -13.08 -6.20
CA GLU A 20 -32.34 -13.12 -7.66
C GLU A 20 -31.22 -12.27 -8.27
N ASP A 21 -30.95 -11.07 -7.70
CA ASP A 21 -29.83 -10.25 -8.11
C ASP A 21 -28.47 -10.95 -7.84
N ILE A 22 -28.34 -11.69 -6.74
CA ILE A 22 -27.13 -12.49 -6.44
C ILE A 22 -26.95 -13.58 -7.48
N LYS A 23 -28.00 -14.35 -7.78
CA LYS A 23 -27.99 -15.42 -8.77
C LYS A 23 -27.59 -14.91 -10.16
N ASN A 24 -28.09 -13.71 -10.53
CA ASN A 24 -27.80 -13.06 -11.80
C ASN A 24 -26.56 -12.17 -11.77
N LYS A 25 -25.77 -12.18 -10.69
CA LYS A 25 -24.55 -11.37 -10.49
C LYS A 25 -24.79 -9.87 -10.74
N LYS A 26 -25.87 -9.31 -10.23
CA LYS A 26 -26.26 -7.90 -10.39
C LYS A 26 -26.03 -7.11 -9.10
N LEU A 27 -25.46 -5.92 -9.23
CA LEU A 27 -25.37 -4.91 -8.18
C LEU A 27 -26.46 -3.87 -8.42
N ARG A 28 -27.49 -3.89 -7.59
CA ARG A 28 -28.66 -3.02 -7.67
C ARG A 28 -28.81 -2.23 -6.37
N HIS A 29 -29.13 -0.94 -6.48
CA HIS A 29 -29.61 -0.16 -5.32
C HIS A 29 -30.98 -0.65 -4.87
N VAL A 30 -31.28 -0.50 -3.60
CA VAL A 30 -32.47 -1.11 -3.00
C VAL A 30 -33.71 -0.21 -3.14
N SER A 31 -33.54 1.10 -2.92
CA SER A 31 -34.67 2.06 -2.91
C SER A 31 -34.19 3.47 -3.18
N GLU A 32 -35.17 4.43 -3.25
CA GLU A 32 -34.89 5.86 -3.37
C GLU A 32 -33.99 6.40 -2.24
N ALA A 33 -34.01 5.78 -1.05
CA ALA A 33 -33.14 6.10 0.06
C ALA A 33 -31.65 5.96 -0.28
N PHE A 34 -31.29 5.34 -1.44
CA PHE A 34 -29.91 5.28 -1.91
C PHE A 34 -29.27 6.67 -1.94
N SER A 35 -30.00 7.68 -2.32
CA SER A 35 -29.52 9.07 -2.44
C SER A 35 -29.32 9.79 -1.09
N GLU A 36 -29.83 9.26 0.02
CA GLU A 36 -29.72 9.90 1.34
C GLU A 36 -28.30 9.82 1.95
N ASP A 37 -27.48 8.88 1.49
CA ASP A 37 -26.08 8.74 1.95
C ASP A 37 -25.15 8.60 0.74
N PRO A 38 -24.39 9.67 0.40
CA PRO A 38 -23.47 9.67 -0.75
C PRO A 38 -22.37 8.61 -0.64
N LEU A 39 -22.04 8.10 0.57
CA LEU A 39 -21.11 7.00 0.74
C LEU A 39 -21.53 5.73 -0.01
N ARG A 40 -22.83 5.56 -0.27
CA ARG A 40 -23.34 4.39 -1.00
C ARG A 40 -22.76 4.28 -2.41
N VAL A 41 -22.37 5.39 -3.02
CA VAL A 41 -21.65 5.41 -4.31
C VAL A 41 -20.30 4.67 -4.17
N LEU A 42 -19.51 5.01 -3.14
CA LEU A 42 -18.23 4.33 -2.88
C LEU A 42 -18.43 2.86 -2.50
N ARG A 43 -19.50 2.54 -1.77
CA ARG A 43 -19.87 1.16 -1.47
C ARG A 43 -20.17 0.34 -2.72
N VAL A 44 -20.87 0.92 -3.71
CA VAL A 44 -21.12 0.25 -5.00
C VAL A 44 -19.80 0.04 -5.73
N ALA A 45 -18.92 1.06 -5.81
CA ALA A 45 -17.58 0.93 -6.38
C ALA A 45 -16.79 -0.22 -5.74
N ARG A 46 -16.80 -0.30 -4.39
CA ARG A 46 -16.13 -1.37 -3.64
C ARG A 46 -16.76 -2.74 -3.91
N PHE A 47 -18.09 -2.86 -3.94
CA PHE A 47 -18.72 -4.13 -4.26
C PHE A 47 -18.43 -4.58 -5.69
N ASN A 48 -18.42 -3.66 -6.64
CA ASN A 48 -18.01 -3.93 -8.01
C ASN A 48 -16.57 -4.46 -8.09
N ALA A 49 -15.68 -3.89 -7.27
CA ALA A 49 -14.27 -4.31 -7.21
C ALA A 49 -14.06 -5.64 -6.47
N ASN A 50 -14.90 -5.96 -5.47
CA ASN A 50 -14.72 -7.13 -4.62
C ASN A 50 -15.50 -8.38 -5.10
N LEU A 51 -16.54 -8.18 -5.89
CA LEU A 51 -17.40 -9.27 -6.35
C LEU A 51 -17.13 -9.58 -7.83
N LYS A 52 -16.36 -10.61 -8.04
CA LYS A 52 -16.00 -11.06 -9.39
C LYS A 52 -17.26 -11.34 -10.22
N ASP A 53 -17.28 -10.85 -11.45
CA ASP A 53 -18.35 -11.05 -12.43
C ASP A 53 -19.69 -10.37 -12.10
N PHE A 54 -19.80 -9.60 -11.02
CA PHE A 54 -20.98 -8.80 -10.76
C PHE A 54 -20.96 -7.51 -11.59
N VAL A 55 -22.15 -7.13 -12.09
CA VAL A 55 -22.32 -5.93 -12.93
C VAL A 55 -23.26 -4.96 -12.26
N VAL A 56 -22.89 -3.69 -12.22
CA VAL A 56 -23.76 -2.63 -11.73
C VAL A 56 -24.84 -2.38 -12.78
N VAL A 57 -26.12 -2.51 -12.40
CA VAL A 57 -27.22 -2.35 -13.34
C VAL A 57 -27.40 -0.88 -13.77
N PRO A 58 -27.91 -0.61 -14.99
CA PRO A 58 -28.03 0.75 -15.53
C PRO A 58 -28.80 1.70 -14.62
N GLU A 59 -29.87 1.24 -14.00
CA GLU A 59 -30.72 2.05 -13.10
C GLU A 59 -29.93 2.51 -11.86
N THR A 60 -28.96 1.69 -11.39
CA THR A 60 -28.09 2.07 -10.29
C THR A 60 -27.02 3.08 -10.74
N ILE A 61 -26.51 2.96 -11.97
CA ILE A 61 -25.61 3.96 -12.56
C ILE A 61 -26.30 5.30 -12.68
N ASP A 62 -27.55 5.32 -13.15
CA ASP A 62 -28.31 6.57 -13.28
C ASP A 62 -28.55 7.22 -11.90
N LYS A 63 -28.85 6.41 -10.89
CA LYS A 63 -29.00 6.89 -9.51
C LYS A 63 -27.69 7.46 -8.96
N ILE A 64 -26.55 6.79 -9.21
CA ILE A 64 -25.22 7.29 -8.85
C ILE A 64 -24.94 8.64 -9.52
N LYS A 65 -25.26 8.79 -10.83
CA LYS A 65 -25.07 10.06 -11.53
C LYS A 65 -25.91 11.19 -10.93
N GLN A 66 -27.11 10.90 -10.41
CA GLN A 66 -27.92 11.90 -9.68
C GLN A 66 -27.21 12.35 -8.40
N VAL A 67 -26.69 11.41 -7.58
CA VAL A 67 -25.90 11.72 -6.36
C VAL A 67 -24.63 12.51 -6.69
N VAL A 68 -23.93 12.17 -7.77
CA VAL A 68 -22.75 12.92 -8.22
C VAL A 68 -23.11 14.38 -8.57
N ARG A 69 -24.25 14.60 -9.24
CA ARG A 69 -24.71 15.95 -9.62
C ARG A 69 -25.20 16.78 -8.45
N SER A 70 -25.69 16.17 -7.36
CA SER A 70 -26.11 16.92 -6.15
C SER A 70 -24.93 17.58 -5.41
N GLY A 71 -23.69 17.14 -5.65
CA GLY A 71 -22.49 17.67 -4.96
C GLY A 71 -22.30 17.13 -3.54
N GLU A 72 -23.19 16.26 -3.05
CA GLU A 72 -23.13 15.75 -1.67
C GLU A 72 -21.90 14.88 -1.37
N LEU A 73 -21.24 14.33 -2.41
CA LEU A 73 -19.98 13.59 -2.27
C LEU A 73 -18.85 14.44 -1.68
N GLU A 74 -18.88 15.76 -1.83
CA GLU A 74 -17.87 16.68 -1.30
C GLU A 74 -17.89 16.78 0.23
N TYR A 75 -19.02 16.41 0.86
CA TYR A 75 -19.19 16.40 2.32
C TYR A 75 -18.80 15.08 2.97
N LEU A 76 -18.31 14.09 2.19
CA LEU A 76 -17.81 12.86 2.75
C LEU A 76 -16.52 13.10 3.55
N SER A 77 -16.48 12.59 4.77
CA SER A 77 -15.24 12.67 5.54
C SER A 77 -14.16 11.76 4.97
N SER A 78 -12.90 12.19 5.12
CA SER A 78 -11.73 11.45 4.63
C SER A 78 -11.66 10.04 5.20
N GLU A 79 -12.04 9.87 6.46
CA GLU A 79 -12.05 8.56 7.14
C GLU A 79 -13.07 7.59 6.51
N ARG A 80 -14.24 8.10 6.08
CA ARG A 80 -15.24 7.27 5.40
C ARG A 80 -14.76 6.86 4.01
N ILE A 81 -14.09 7.76 3.28
CA ILE A 81 -13.50 7.47 1.97
C ILE A 81 -12.38 6.43 2.14
N TRP A 82 -11.45 6.68 3.08
CA TRP A 82 -10.38 5.74 3.40
C TRP A 82 -10.89 4.35 3.75
N LEU A 83 -11.96 4.25 4.56
CA LEU A 83 -12.50 2.97 4.99
C LEU A 83 -13.04 2.13 3.81
N GLU A 84 -13.68 2.75 2.82
CA GLU A 84 -14.15 2.05 1.63
C GLU A 84 -12.97 1.66 0.71
N PHE A 85 -11.99 2.55 0.57
CA PHE A 85 -10.74 2.27 -0.14
C PHE A 85 -9.99 1.09 0.51
N TYR A 86 -9.80 1.11 1.83
CA TYR A 86 -9.14 0.04 2.59
C TYR A 86 -9.84 -1.31 2.47
N LYS A 87 -11.18 -1.34 2.48
CA LYS A 87 -11.98 -2.56 2.34
C LYS A 87 -12.01 -3.11 0.91
N THR A 88 -11.50 -2.37 -0.05
CA THR A 88 -11.47 -2.80 -1.44
C THR A 88 -10.35 -3.82 -1.67
N ASN A 89 -10.67 -4.91 -2.37
CA ASN A 89 -9.69 -5.93 -2.74
C ASN A 89 -8.98 -5.58 -4.04
N ASN A 90 -9.69 -5.05 -5.04
CA ASN A 90 -9.10 -4.64 -6.30
C ASN A 90 -9.24 -3.12 -6.49
N LEU A 91 -8.18 -2.38 -6.11
CA LEU A 91 -8.16 -0.91 -6.19
C LEU A 91 -8.18 -0.40 -7.64
N TYR A 92 -7.67 -1.17 -8.60
CA TYR A 92 -7.76 -0.82 -10.01
C TYR A 92 -9.23 -0.71 -10.46
N ILE A 93 -10.03 -1.77 -10.22
CA ILE A 93 -11.46 -1.77 -10.59
C ILE A 93 -12.21 -0.66 -9.83
N PHE A 94 -11.87 -0.43 -8.56
CA PHE A 94 -12.45 0.63 -7.75
C PHE A 94 -12.18 2.02 -8.35
N CYS A 95 -10.92 2.34 -8.63
CA CYS A 95 -10.53 3.63 -9.20
C CYS A 95 -11.05 3.82 -10.62
N ASN A 96 -11.05 2.77 -11.45
CA ASN A 96 -11.60 2.80 -12.79
C ASN A 96 -13.10 3.13 -12.77
N PHE A 97 -13.86 2.49 -11.87
CA PHE A 97 -15.29 2.81 -11.69
C PHE A 97 -15.51 4.26 -11.29
N LEU A 98 -14.72 4.79 -10.34
CA LEU A 98 -14.81 6.21 -9.93
C LEU A 98 -14.42 7.15 -11.07
N HIS A 99 -13.48 6.76 -11.91
CA HIS A 99 -13.09 7.52 -13.11
C HIS A 99 -14.22 7.57 -14.15
N GLU A 100 -14.83 6.42 -14.47
CA GLU A 100 -15.93 6.32 -15.42
C GLU A 100 -17.15 7.19 -15.05
N ILE A 101 -17.38 7.38 -13.76
CA ILE A 101 -18.46 8.25 -13.26
C ILE A 101 -17.97 9.68 -12.93
N ASN A 102 -16.74 10.04 -13.30
CA ASN A 102 -16.12 11.37 -13.19
C ASN A 102 -16.04 11.92 -11.76
N ILE A 103 -15.71 11.09 -10.77
CA ILE A 103 -15.53 11.52 -9.37
C ILE A 103 -14.17 11.14 -8.77
N LEU A 104 -13.31 10.47 -9.52
CA LEU A 104 -12.01 10.00 -9.02
C LEU A 104 -11.21 11.16 -8.43
N ASP A 105 -10.94 12.23 -9.18
CA ASP A 105 -10.10 13.36 -8.75
C ASP A 105 -10.67 14.11 -7.55
N ARG A 106 -12.00 14.09 -7.38
CA ARG A 106 -12.65 14.73 -6.23
C ARG A 106 -12.41 13.96 -4.94
N LEU A 107 -12.50 12.64 -4.99
CA LEU A 107 -12.40 11.74 -3.84
C LEU A 107 -10.98 11.27 -3.58
N LEU A 108 -10.21 11.02 -4.62
CA LEU A 108 -8.83 10.50 -4.58
C LEU A 108 -7.90 11.42 -5.42
N PRO A 109 -7.69 12.66 -5.01
CA PRO A 109 -6.93 13.63 -5.80
C PRO A 109 -5.48 13.22 -5.97
N GLY A 110 -4.95 13.39 -7.19
CA GLY A 110 -3.60 12.97 -7.56
C GLY A 110 -3.45 11.48 -7.89
N CYS A 111 -4.54 10.72 -7.89
CA CYS A 111 -4.55 9.38 -8.46
C CYS A 111 -4.66 9.49 -9.99
N ILE A 112 -3.50 9.39 -10.68
CA ILE A 112 -3.36 9.72 -12.11
C ILE A 112 -3.30 8.52 -13.03
N SER A 113 -2.83 7.40 -12.53
CA SER A 113 -2.69 6.15 -13.28
C SER A 113 -3.35 5.02 -12.49
N PHE A 114 -3.96 4.10 -13.21
CA PHE A 114 -4.47 2.86 -12.67
C PHE A 114 -4.32 1.79 -13.76
N ASP A 115 -3.10 1.65 -14.28
CA ASP A 115 -2.75 0.54 -15.16
C ASP A 115 -3.04 -0.78 -14.45
N LYS A 116 -3.36 -1.82 -15.24
CA LYS A 116 -3.67 -3.15 -14.72
C LYS A 116 -2.63 -3.60 -13.70
N PHE A 117 -2.87 -3.23 -12.46
CA PHE A 117 -2.09 -3.67 -11.34
C PHE A 117 -2.51 -5.10 -10.99
N GLU A 118 -1.60 -6.05 -11.03
CA GLU A 118 -1.83 -7.39 -10.51
C GLU A 118 -1.94 -7.29 -8.99
N PHE A 119 -3.15 -7.06 -8.52
CA PHE A 119 -3.47 -6.77 -7.12
C PHE A 119 -3.17 -7.95 -6.19
N ASP A 120 -3.06 -9.15 -6.73
CA ASP A 120 -2.84 -10.39 -5.97
C ASP A 120 -1.36 -10.73 -5.77
N LYS A 121 -0.43 -9.80 -6.15
CA LYS A 121 1.02 -10.09 -6.03
C LYS A 121 1.50 -10.28 -4.59
N PHE A 122 0.82 -9.68 -3.61
CA PHE A 122 1.31 -9.64 -2.24
C PHE A 122 0.45 -10.45 -1.26
N GLU A 123 -0.11 -11.59 -1.69
CA GLU A 123 -0.83 -12.52 -0.82
C GLU A 123 -1.59 -11.81 0.32
N GLU A 124 -2.84 -11.57 0.25
CA GLU A 124 -3.73 -10.98 1.26
C GLU A 124 -3.21 -9.82 2.16
N SER A 125 -1.97 -9.35 1.98
CA SER A 125 -1.40 -8.26 2.78
C SER A 125 -1.91 -6.89 2.34
N LYS A 126 -2.90 -6.37 3.06
CA LYS A 126 -3.48 -5.05 2.79
C LYS A 126 -2.44 -3.93 2.80
N ILE A 127 -1.51 -3.94 3.74
CA ILE A 127 -0.49 -2.89 3.84
C ILE A 127 0.41 -2.87 2.60
N LYS A 128 0.89 -4.03 2.12
CA LYS A 128 1.73 -4.11 0.93
C LYS A 128 0.97 -3.67 -0.33
N ASN A 129 -0.22 -4.23 -0.52
CA ASN A 129 -1.04 -3.94 -1.70
C ASN A 129 -1.39 -2.45 -1.79
N ILE A 130 -1.87 -1.85 -0.71
CA ILE A 130 -2.26 -0.43 -0.70
C ILE A 130 -1.05 0.48 -0.83
N SER A 131 0.03 0.25 -0.07
CA SER A 131 1.23 1.09 -0.13
C SER A 131 1.88 1.04 -1.51
N TYR A 132 1.95 -0.14 -2.12
CA TYR A 132 2.48 -0.28 -3.47
C TYR A 132 1.55 0.34 -4.52
N PHE A 133 0.22 0.19 -4.38
CA PHE A 133 -0.75 0.87 -5.25
C PHE A 133 -0.57 2.40 -5.20
N ILE A 134 -0.51 3.00 -4.01
CA ILE A 134 -0.33 4.44 -3.85
C ILE A 134 1.00 4.88 -4.48
N HIS A 135 2.10 4.15 -4.20
CA HIS A 135 3.40 4.43 -4.80
C HIS A 135 3.39 4.44 -6.34
N GLN A 136 2.62 3.55 -6.97
CA GLN A 136 2.58 3.42 -8.44
C GLN A 136 1.63 4.42 -9.11
N ASN A 137 0.58 4.85 -8.42
CA ASN A 137 -0.58 5.50 -9.06
C ASN A 137 -0.86 6.92 -8.54
N VAL A 138 -0.09 7.42 -7.58
CA VAL A 138 -0.33 8.73 -6.97
C VAL A 138 0.88 9.63 -7.15
N ASP A 139 0.68 10.83 -7.69
CA ASP A 139 1.74 11.82 -7.95
C ASP A 139 2.34 12.38 -6.65
N ASP A 140 1.50 12.93 -5.79
CA ASP A 140 1.91 13.52 -4.52
C ASP A 140 1.40 12.68 -3.35
N ILE A 141 2.26 11.74 -2.93
CA ILE A 141 1.95 10.78 -1.87
C ILE A 141 1.64 11.47 -0.54
N GLU A 142 2.38 12.55 -0.20
CA GLU A 142 2.19 13.23 1.09
C GLU A 142 0.85 13.95 1.15
N ILE A 143 0.50 14.68 0.09
CA ILE A 143 -0.80 15.36 -0.03
C ILE A 143 -1.93 14.34 -0.01
N PHE A 144 -1.81 13.26 -0.79
CA PHE A 144 -2.81 12.20 -0.86
C PHE A 144 -3.05 11.55 0.50
N CYS A 145 -1.98 11.10 1.16
CA CYS A 145 -2.07 10.46 2.46
C CYS A 145 -2.64 11.38 3.54
N LYS A 146 -2.23 12.65 3.55
CA LYS A 146 -2.73 13.64 4.47
C LYS A 146 -4.21 13.96 4.25
N LYS A 147 -4.64 14.11 2.98
CA LYS A 147 -6.03 14.42 2.63
C LYS A 147 -6.98 13.29 3.01
N LEU A 148 -6.58 12.05 2.78
CA LEU A 148 -7.38 10.88 3.12
C LEU A 148 -7.19 10.39 4.56
N LYS A 149 -6.34 11.06 5.35
CA LYS A 149 -5.98 10.65 6.73
C LYS A 149 -5.56 9.17 6.80
N ILE A 150 -4.72 8.78 5.84
CA ILE A 150 -4.22 7.41 5.76
C ILE A 150 -3.36 7.11 7.00
N PRO A 151 -3.52 5.95 7.66
CA PRO A 151 -2.70 5.58 8.81
C PRO A 151 -1.20 5.61 8.51
N ASN A 152 -0.40 6.03 9.50
CA ASN A 152 1.03 6.26 9.34
C ASN A 152 1.79 5.03 8.82
N GLU A 153 1.37 3.82 9.17
CA GLU A 153 2.01 2.59 8.71
C GLU A 153 2.00 2.44 7.18
N PHE A 154 0.88 2.80 6.53
CA PHE A 154 0.77 2.81 5.06
C PHE A 154 1.57 3.95 4.45
N THR A 155 1.46 5.15 5.02
CA THR A 155 2.19 6.34 4.56
C THR A 155 3.70 6.11 4.64
N ASP A 156 4.21 5.62 5.78
CA ASP A 156 5.63 5.33 6.00
C ASP A 156 6.17 4.30 5.00
N LEU A 157 5.43 3.24 4.72
CA LEU A 157 5.84 2.22 3.76
C LEU A 157 5.80 2.75 2.32
N THR A 158 4.76 3.53 1.96
CA THR A 158 4.65 4.14 0.64
C THR A 158 5.79 5.10 0.36
N LEU A 159 6.11 5.99 1.31
CA LEU A 159 7.23 6.93 1.20
C LEU A 159 8.58 6.19 1.14
N LEU A 160 8.73 5.08 1.87
CA LEU A 160 9.94 4.27 1.79
C LEU A 160 10.11 3.66 0.39
N LEU A 161 9.03 3.14 -0.21
CA LEU A 161 9.02 2.65 -1.59
C LEU A 161 9.40 3.76 -2.56
N ASN A 162 8.79 4.93 -2.44
CA ASN A 162 9.05 6.07 -3.30
C ASN A 162 10.52 6.53 -3.26
N ASN A 163 11.11 6.55 -2.07
CA ASN A 163 12.44 7.12 -1.84
C ASN A 163 13.59 6.13 -2.00
N CYS A 164 13.32 4.82 -1.92
CA CYS A 164 14.39 3.82 -1.80
C CYS A 164 14.28 2.65 -2.78
N LYS A 165 13.11 2.39 -3.37
CA LYS A 165 12.88 1.18 -4.19
C LYS A 165 13.88 1.08 -5.35
N ASP A 166 14.05 2.14 -6.13
CA ASP A 166 14.88 2.09 -7.33
C ASP A 166 16.38 1.98 -6.98
N ASP A 167 16.83 2.74 -5.96
CA ASP A 167 18.19 2.61 -5.43
C ASP A 167 18.46 1.19 -4.91
N TYR A 168 17.45 0.59 -4.23
CA TYR A 168 17.55 -0.76 -3.69
C TYR A 168 17.58 -1.84 -4.79
N LEU A 169 16.65 -1.77 -5.75
CA LEU A 169 16.55 -2.77 -6.83
C LEU A 169 17.77 -2.75 -7.76
N SER A 170 18.34 -1.58 -8.02
CA SER A 170 19.53 -1.41 -8.86
C SER A 170 20.85 -1.65 -8.12
N TYR A 171 20.85 -1.83 -6.80
CA TYR A 171 22.08 -2.01 -6.04
C TYR A 171 22.71 -3.37 -6.35
N SER A 172 23.94 -3.33 -6.88
CA SER A 172 24.79 -4.50 -7.11
C SER A 172 26.23 -4.16 -6.72
N PRO A 173 26.78 -4.75 -5.67
CA PRO A 173 28.15 -4.46 -5.25
C PRO A 173 29.14 -5.08 -6.25
N SER A 174 30.07 -4.25 -6.75
CA SER A 174 31.15 -4.68 -7.63
C SER A 174 32.52 -4.68 -6.92
N ASN A 175 32.67 -3.90 -5.86
CA ASN A 175 33.92 -3.81 -5.08
C ASN A 175 33.66 -3.20 -3.68
N ALA A 176 34.65 -3.24 -2.81
CA ALA A 176 34.57 -2.72 -1.44
C ALA A 176 34.26 -1.20 -1.36
N LYS A 177 34.52 -0.41 -2.42
CA LYS A 177 34.23 1.04 -2.45
C LYS A 177 32.72 1.31 -2.49
N ASP A 178 31.90 0.34 -2.89
CA ASP A 178 30.44 0.47 -2.89
C ASP A 178 29.83 0.54 -1.48
N SER A 179 30.66 0.36 -0.44
CA SER A 179 30.24 0.45 0.97
C SER A 179 29.58 1.77 1.34
N ASP A 180 30.01 2.91 0.77
CA ASP A 180 29.45 4.21 1.09
C ASP A 180 28.04 4.40 0.48
N LYS A 181 27.83 3.88 -0.74
CA LYS A 181 26.48 3.82 -1.35
C LYS A 181 25.54 2.94 -0.53
N LEU A 182 26.05 1.78 -0.12
CA LEU A 182 25.31 0.82 0.70
C LEU A 182 24.90 1.43 2.05
N LEU A 183 25.83 2.08 2.75
CA LEU A 183 25.54 2.75 4.02
C LEU A 183 24.56 3.91 3.86
N SER A 184 24.67 4.68 2.79
CA SER A 184 23.70 5.74 2.46
C SER A 184 22.29 5.17 2.27
N LEU A 185 22.18 4.06 1.54
CA LEU A 185 20.89 3.38 1.32
C LEU A 185 20.34 2.81 2.64
N LEU A 186 21.18 2.14 3.46
CA LEU A 186 20.75 1.64 4.77
C LEU A 186 20.26 2.75 5.71
N LYS A 187 20.87 3.94 5.63
CA LYS A 187 20.43 5.11 6.39
C LYS A 187 19.06 5.61 5.93
N LYS A 188 18.81 5.66 4.60
CA LYS A 188 17.50 6.02 4.03
C LYS A 188 16.43 4.98 4.40
N LEU A 189 16.77 3.69 4.39
CA LEU A 189 15.88 2.59 4.75
C LEU A 189 15.46 2.62 6.23
N ASP A 190 16.23 3.27 7.11
CA ASP A 190 16.06 3.29 8.56
C ASP A 190 15.89 1.90 9.17
N ILE A 191 17.00 1.19 9.26
CA ILE A 191 17.09 -0.21 9.73
C ILE A 191 16.57 -0.47 11.16
N ARG A 192 16.19 0.59 11.89
CA ARG A 192 15.59 0.49 13.22
C ARG A 192 14.11 0.13 13.17
N LYS A 193 13.42 0.45 12.07
CA LYS A 193 12.00 0.13 11.86
C LYS A 193 11.87 -1.24 11.17
N GLU A 194 12.11 -2.31 11.93
CA GLU A 194 12.25 -3.68 11.38
C GLU A 194 11.01 -4.18 10.65
N GLU A 195 9.83 -3.99 11.22
CA GLU A 195 8.57 -4.45 10.60
C GLU A 195 8.34 -3.79 9.24
N ARG A 196 8.48 -2.45 9.19
CA ARG A 196 8.36 -1.69 7.94
C ARG A 196 9.38 -2.13 6.89
N LEU A 197 10.63 -2.34 7.33
CA LEU A 197 11.71 -2.79 6.45
C LEU A 197 11.45 -4.20 5.92
N GLY A 198 10.91 -5.08 6.74
CA GLY A 198 10.50 -6.42 6.34
C GLY A 198 9.41 -6.39 5.26
N GLU A 199 8.40 -5.52 5.41
CA GLU A 199 7.36 -5.35 4.39
C GLU A 199 7.94 -4.76 3.07
N PHE A 200 8.86 -3.79 3.17
CA PHE A 200 9.58 -3.24 2.02
C PHE A 200 10.36 -4.34 1.26
N PHE A 201 11.12 -5.17 1.97
CA PHE A 201 11.88 -6.26 1.34
C PHE A 201 10.95 -7.26 0.65
N LYS A 202 9.84 -7.66 1.28
CA LYS A 202 8.87 -8.58 0.66
C LYS A 202 8.26 -8.02 -0.62
N ILE A 203 7.99 -6.71 -0.68
CA ILE A 203 7.53 -6.05 -1.92
C ILE A 203 8.61 -6.13 -3.00
N CYS A 204 9.85 -5.77 -2.65
CA CYS A 204 10.97 -5.80 -3.59
C CYS A 204 11.30 -7.21 -4.07
N ASP A 205 11.21 -8.23 -3.22
CA ASP A 205 11.43 -9.63 -3.58
C ASP A 205 10.39 -10.11 -4.61
N VAL A 206 9.13 -9.71 -4.46
CA VAL A 206 8.09 -10.02 -5.46
C VAL A 206 8.38 -9.32 -6.80
N ILE A 207 8.84 -8.07 -6.77
CA ILE A 207 9.22 -7.32 -7.98
C ILE A 207 10.40 -7.99 -8.70
N LEU A 208 11.41 -8.46 -7.96
CA LEU A 208 12.59 -9.12 -8.49
C LEU A 208 12.34 -10.57 -8.90
N GLY A 209 11.29 -11.22 -8.37
CA GLY A 209 11.04 -12.65 -8.52
C GLY A 209 11.99 -13.54 -7.72
N HIS A 210 12.78 -12.98 -6.81
CA HIS A 210 13.72 -13.71 -5.93
C HIS A 210 14.03 -12.89 -4.67
N ASN A 211 14.60 -13.53 -3.65
CA ASN A 211 14.92 -12.93 -2.35
C ASN A 211 16.43 -12.75 -2.09
N GLN A 212 17.27 -12.86 -3.09
CA GLN A 212 18.72 -12.74 -2.93
C GLN A 212 19.12 -11.35 -2.44
N GLN A 213 18.46 -10.32 -2.94
CA GLN A 213 18.71 -8.93 -2.55
C GLN A 213 18.37 -8.70 -1.08
N SER A 214 17.19 -9.12 -0.64
CA SER A 214 16.76 -8.97 0.76
C SER A 214 17.63 -9.77 1.71
N GLN A 215 18.06 -10.98 1.35
CA GLN A 215 19.01 -11.77 2.12
C GLN A 215 20.37 -11.09 2.26
N PHE A 216 20.88 -10.48 1.17
CA PHE A 216 22.12 -9.70 1.23
C PHE A 216 22.00 -8.53 2.21
N PHE A 217 20.95 -7.73 2.09
CA PHE A 217 20.75 -6.58 2.98
C PHE A 217 20.51 -7.01 4.42
N GLN A 218 19.68 -8.04 4.65
CA GLN A 218 19.42 -8.55 6.01
C GLN A 218 20.70 -9.06 6.67
N GLY A 219 21.50 -9.83 5.97
CA GLY A 219 22.76 -10.35 6.52
C GLY A 219 23.76 -9.24 6.86
N LEU A 220 23.78 -8.12 6.12
CA LEU A 220 24.58 -6.96 6.48
C LEU A 220 24.01 -6.23 7.71
N ILE A 221 22.69 -6.02 7.73
CA ILE A 221 21.99 -5.37 8.85
C ILE A 221 22.27 -6.12 10.16
N ASP A 222 22.21 -7.44 10.15
CA ASP A 222 22.48 -8.28 11.33
C ASP A 222 23.93 -8.09 11.82
N LYS A 223 24.90 -7.99 10.90
CA LYS A 223 26.30 -7.70 11.26
C LYS A 223 26.47 -6.29 11.82
N ILE A 224 25.80 -5.29 11.24
CA ILE A 224 25.83 -3.91 11.75
C ILE A 224 25.22 -3.85 13.16
N LYS A 225 24.07 -4.49 13.38
CA LYS A 225 23.40 -4.53 14.69
C LYS A 225 24.19 -5.31 15.75
N SER A 226 25.00 -6.26 15.35
CA SER A 226 25.87 -7.01 16.28
C SER A 226 27.05 -6.18 16.81
N PHE A 227 27.38 -5.04 16.17
CA PHE A 227 28.42 -4.14 16.63
C PHE A 227 28.05 -3.48 17.96
N LYS A 228 28.94 -3.59 18.93
CA LYS A 228 28.82 -2.95 20.26
C LYS A 228 29.92 -1.95 20.47
N LEU A 229 29.57 -0.75 20.89
CA LEU A 229 30.51 0.29 21.27
C LEU A 229 31.32 -0.17 22.52
N GLN A 230 32.63 0.01 22.53
CA GLN A 230 33.45 -0.32 23.67
C GLN A 230 33.18 0.62 24.85
N LYS A 231 33.34 0.14 26.08
CA LYS A 231 33.05 0.95 27.29
C LYS A 231 33.83 2.27 27.34
N GLU A 232 35.06 2.28 26.81
CA GLU A 232 35.88 3.49 26.74
C GLU A 232 35.34 4.52 25.77
N ASP A 233 34.78 4.07 24.63
CA ASP A 233 34.20 4.95 23.62
C ASP A 233 32.87 5.57 24.08
N GLN A 234 32.16 4.91 24.99
CA GLN A 234 30.89 5.43 25.53
C GLN A 234 31.05 6.73 26.36
N LYS A 235 32.28 7.02 26.79
CA LYS A 235 32.62 8.25 27.55
C LYS A 235 32.97 9.43 26.66
N LYS A 236 33.03 9.26 25.33
CA LYS A 236 33.37 10.29 24.36
C LYS A 236 32.18 11.19 24.06
N SER A 237 32.42 12.31 23.42
CA SER A 237 31.35 13.21 22.97
C SER A 237 30.46 12.51 21.94
N ASN A 238 29.19 12.95 21.83
CA ASN A 238 28.22 12.38 20.87
C ASN A 238 28.76 12.41 19.42
N LYS A 239 29.52 13.44 19.05
CA LYS A 239 30.11 13.58 17.72
C LYS A 239 31.21 12.55 17.47
N GLU A 240 32.05 12.30 18.46
CA GLU A 240 33.10 11.27 18.38
C GLU A 240 32.49 9.85 18.34
N ILE A 241 31.48 9.59 19.17
CA ILE A 241 30.71 8.33 19.18
C ILE A 241 30.12 8.06 17.80
N GLN A 242 29.44 9.07 17.21
CA GLN A 242 28.87 8.94 15.88
C GLN A 242 29.92 8.61 14.82
N SER A 243 31.09 9.28 14.86
CA SER A 243 32.20 9.01 13.94
C SER A 243 32.74 7.58 14.08
N ILE A 244 32.86 7.09 15.34
CA ILE A 244 33.29 5.73 15.61
C ILE A 244 32.30 4.71 15.03
N ILE A 245 31.00 4.92 15.24
CA ILE A 245 29.95 4.05 14.72
C ILE A 245 29.99 4.03 13.18
N GLU A 246 30.03 5.19 12.54
CA GLU A 246 30.07 5.29 11.07
C GLU A 246 31.30 4.61 10.48
N ASN A 247 32.50 4.79 11.09
CA ASN A 247 33.72 4.13 10.64
C ASN A 247 33.67 2.60 10.81
N ASN A 248 33.08 2.10 11.90
CA ASN A 248 32.90 0.66 12.09
C ASN A 248 31.89 0.08 11.12
N HIS A 249 30.74 0.75 10.90
CA HIS A 249 29.75 0.31 9.91
C HIS A 249 30.38 0.25 8.51
N ARG A 250 31.23 1.23 8.14
CA ARG A 250 31.97 1.22 6.87
C ARG A 250 32.88 -0.01 6.76
N LYS A 251 33.70 -0.30 7.78
CA LYS A 251 34.57 -1.47 7.80
C LYS A 251 33.80 -2.79 7.71
N ILE A 252 32.70 -2.91 8.46
CA ILE A 252 31.80 -4.06 8.42
C ILE A 252 31.23 -4.24 7.00
N SER A 253 30.73 -3.16 6.38
CA SER A 253 30.16 -3.20 5.02
C SER A 253 31.20 -3.57 3.98
N GLN A 254 32.42 -3.01 4.03
CA GLN A 254 33.52 -3.36 3.13
C GLN A 254 33.85 -4.84 3.21
N LYS A 255 34.05 -5.36 4.43
CA LYS A 255 34.33 -6.78 4.64
C LYS A 255 33.18 -7.65 4.13
N TYR A 256 31.94 -7.27 4.41
CA TYR A 256 30.76 -8.03 4.00
C TYR A 256 30.64 -8.11 2.47
N ILE A 257 30.87 -7.01 1.75
CA ILE A 257 30.90 -7.00 0.29
C ILE A 257 32.00 -7.91 -0.25
N LEU A 258 33.23 -7.83 0.28
CA LEU A 258 34.33 -8.70 -0.15
C LEU A 258 34.06 -10.19 0.08
N ASP A 259 33.47 -10.52 1.23
CA ASP A 259 33.08 -11.91 1.53
C ASP A 259 31.94 -12.41 0.64
N PHE A 260 31.03 -11.52 0.24
CA PHE A 260 29.94 -11.82 -0.69
C PHE A 260 30.48 -12.09 -2.11
N LEU A 261 31.34 -11.21 -2.62
CA LEU A 261 31.92 -11.34 -3.97
C LEU A 261 32.75 -12.64 -4.11
N LYS A 262 33.55 -13.00 -3.08
CA LYS A 262 34.31 -14.26 -3.08
C LYS A 262 33.47 -15.53 -3.10
N LYS A 263 32.18 -15.45 -2.74
CA LYS A 263 31.27 -16.60 -2.79
C LYS A 263 30.53 -16.71 -4.12
N ALA A 264 30.54 -15.63 -4.90
CA ALA A 264 29.91 -15.57 -6.21
C ALA A 264 30.86 -16.01 -7.34
N ASP A 265 32.20 -16.00 -7.10
CA ASP A 265 33.23 -16.58 -7.93
C ASP A 265 33.38 -18.09 -7.61
#